data_f904978432c60fc0e4f5a1aed0ebdeff
#
_entry.id   f904978432c60fc0e4f5a1aed0ebdeff
#
_cell.length_a   1.000
_cell.length_b   1.000
_cell.length_c   1.000
_cell.angle_alpha   90.00
_cell.angle_beta   90.00
_cell.angle_gamma   90.00
#
_symmetry.space_group_name_H-M   'P 1'
#
loop_
_entity.id
_entity.type
_entity.pdbx_description
1 polymer ?
#
loop_
_entity_poly.entity_id
_entity_poly.type
_entity_poly.pdbx_seq_one_letter_code
_entity_poly.pdbx_strand_id
1 'polypeptide(L)'
;GNRLVKNLDSNGRFHTDWLNMIYPRLKLARNLLSDDGVIFISIDDNEQANLKKVCDEIFGEQNFLFDLVRKTKSKTNDAKTGINMQHESCLVYAKSINEASLLGGEKDLSGYSNPDNDPNGDWKSSDPSAKSGSMETGYFPVKNPYTGKIDYPPQGRFWLFSKNTIQKHIDYGTITFKKEHKPDERGFIYKRYKKDLKTIKETMDSLIFTDNMFMNQNATKELLEIDMVDYFTYPKGVEFLKTIVLHGSDENSLILDFFSGFRVIIVIEANSYVNIKSSRLLPKFKTQKINSWCAA
;
A
#
# COMPACT_ATOMS: atom_id res chain seq x y z
N GLY A 1 11.88 36.16 20.06
CA GLY A 1 11.85 35.02 19.15
C GLY A 1 11.82 35.51 17.71
N ASN A 2 12.61 34.94 16.83
CA ASN A 2 12.62 35.30 15.43
C ASN A 2 11.24 35.01 14.82
N ARG A 3 10.68 36.01 14.14
CA ARG A 3 9.41 35.89 13.42
C ARG A 3 9.59 34.87 12.27
N LEU A 4 8.79 33.83 12.24
CA LEU A 4 8.77 32.89 11.12
C LEU A 4 8.33 33.65 9.86
N VAL A 5 9.14 33.62 8.83
CA VAL A 5 8.85 34.25 7.54
C VAL A 5 8.42 33.13 6.59
N LYS A 6 7.34 33.36 5.84
CA LYS A 6 6.87 32.44 4.81
C LYS A 6 7.94 32.29 3.72
N ASN A 7 8.30 31.07 3.36
CA ASN A 7 9.16 30.81 2.21
C ASN A 7 8.33 30.97 0.94
N LEU A 8 8.61 32.02 0.16
CA LEU A 8 7.86 32.35 -1.04
C LEU A 8 8.57 31.83 -2.29
N ASP A 9 7.83 31.40 -3.28
CA ASP A 9 8.34 30.94 -4.58
C ASP A 9 9.19 31.98 -5.31
N SER A 10 8.92 33.28 -5.03
CA SER A 10 9.72 34.39 -5.54
C SER A 10 11.09 34.55 -4.88
N ASN A 11 11.38 33.80 -3.81
CA ASN A 11 12.68 33.77 -3.15
C ASN A 11 13.65 32.95 -4.00
N GLY A 12 14.73 33.52 -4.49
CA GLY A 12 15.76 32.79 -5.24
C GLY A 12 16.45 31.64 -4.47
N ARG A 13 16.18 31.50 -3.16
CA ARG A 13 16.67 30.44 -2.28
C ARG A 13 15.56 29.49 -1.83
N PHE A 14 14.40 29.54 -2.47
CA PHE A 14 13.20 28.79 -2.08
C PHE A 14 13.50 27.30 -1.79
N HIS A 15 14.08 26.58 -2.75
CA HIS A 15 14.45 25.18 -2.59
C HIS A 15 15.57 24.98 -1.54
N THR A 16 16.56 25.87 -1.53
CA THR A 16 17.69 25.78 -0.58
C THR A 16 17.22 25.95 0.87
N ASP A 17 16.34 26.90 1.12
CA ASP A 17 15.82 27.14 2.47
C ASP A 17 14.95 25.98 2.94
N TRP A 18 14.16 25.38 2.06
CA TRP A 18 13.42 24.15 2.35
C TRP A 18 14.36 22.97 2.65
N LEU A 19 15.38 22.74 1.80
CA LEU A 19 16.37 21.67 1.99
C LEU A 19 17.13 21.82 3.32
N ASN A 20 17.54 23.04 3.67
CA ASN A 20 18.22 23.32 4.94
C ASN A 20 17.34 23.01 6.17
N MET A 21 16.03 23.13 6.00
CA MET A 21 15.07 22.81 7.05
C MET A 21 14.85 21.30 7.17
N ILE A 22 14.67 20.58 6.04
CA ILE A 22 14.26 19.17 6.03
C ILE A 22 15.44 18.21 6.29
N TYR A 23 16.63 18.50 5.73
CA TYR A 23 17.78 17.62 5.76
C TYR A 23 18.21 17.19 7.18
N PRO A 24 18.43 18.11 8.15
CA PRO A 24 18.83 17.70 9.50
C PRO A 24 17.75 16.89 10.23
N ARG A 25 16.48 17.16 9.90
CA ARG A 25 15.35 16.41 10.46
C ARG A 25 15.31 14.98 9.96
N LEU A 26 15.52 14.77 8.66
CA LEU A 26 15.59 13.43 8.08
C LEU A 26 16.79 12.63 8.60
N LYS A 27 17.94 13.29 8.82
CA LYS A 27 19.09 12.64 9.49
C LYS A 27 18.76 12.15 10.89
N LEU A 28 18.09 12.98 11.66
CA LEU A 28 17.62 12.60 12.99
C LEU A 28 16.60 11.45 12.92
N ALA A 29 15.65 11.55 11.97
CA ALA A 29 14.66 10.50 11.71
C ALA A 29 15.32 9.14 11.49
N ARG A 30 16.27 9.09 10.56
CA ARG A 30 17.00 7.85 10.26
C ARG A 30 17.64 7.23 11.51
N ASN A 31 18.22 8.05 12.38
CA ASN A 31 18.88 7.58 13.60
C ASN A 31 17.89 7.02 14.63
N LEU A 32 16.65 7.51 14.62
CA LEU A 32 15.60 7.09 15.54
C LEU A 32 14.82 5.87 15.04
N LEU A 33 14.85 5.55 13.75
CA LEU A 33 14.28 4.33 13.22
C LEU A 33 14.95 3.09 13.80
N SER A 34 14.17 2.07 14.14
CA SER A 34 14.65 0.70 14.36
C SER A 34 15.16 0.10 13.05
N ASP A 35 15.88 -1.03 13.09
CA ASP A 35 16.47 -1.63 11.88
C ASP A 35 15.40 -2.11 10.89
N ASP A 36 14.23 -2.55 11.38
CA ASP A 36 13.04 -2.91 10.61
C ASP A 36 12.12 -1.72 10.31
N GLY A 37 12.48 -0.52 10.79
CA GLY A 37 11.66 0.68 10.72
C GLY A 37 11.53 1.26 9.32
N VAL A 38 10.39 1.90 9.06
CA VAL A 38 10.05 2.56 7.80
C VAL A 38 9.63 4.00 8.02
N ILE A 39 9.88 4.86 7.04
CA ILE A 39 9.44 6.25 7.05
C ILE A 39 8.57 6.53 5.82
N PHE A 40 7.45 7.21 6.03
CA PHE A 40 6.55 7.71 5.00
C PHE A 40 6.61 9.23 4.97
N ILE A 41 6.89 9.80 3.81
CA ILE A 41 7.08 11.25 3.66
C ILE A 41 6.17 11.75 2.54
N SER A 42 5.06 12.39 2.92
CA SER A 42 4.16 13.02 1.94
C SER A 42 4.77 14.31 1.42
N ILE A 43 4.70 14.50 0.12
CA ILE A 43 5.27 15.67 -0.58
C ILE A 43 4.47 15.99 -1.84
N ASP A 44 4.36 17.26 -2.16
CA ASP A 44 3.83 17.71 -3.44
C ASP A 44 4.91 17.72 -4.55
N ASP A 45 4.51 18.08 -5.75
CA ASP A 45 5.38 18.10 -6.93
C ASP A 45 6.48 19.17 -6.88
N ASN A 46 6.34 20.20 -6.02
CA ASN A 46 7.34 21.29 -5.93
C ASN A 46 8.70 20.77 -5.42
N GLU A 47 8.69 19.88 -4.45
CA GLU A 47 9.92 19.42 -3.77
C GLU A 47 10.14 17.90 -3.86
N GLN A 48 9.28 17.13 -4.53
CA GLN A 48 9.38 15.68 -4.63
C GLN A 48 10.75 15.21 -5.13
N ALA A 49 11.27 15.82 -6.20
CA ALA A 49 12.57 15.44 -6.77
C ALA A 49 13.74 15.75 -5.84
N ASN A 50 13.68 16.89 -5.14
CA ASN A 50 14.69 17.28 -4.16
C ASN A 50 14.64 16.39 -2.93
N LEU A 51 13.45 16.09 -2.42
CA LEU A 51 13.25 15.16 -1.31
C LEU A 51 13.80 13.78 -1.63
N LYS A 52 13.50 13.24 -2.82
CA LYS A 52 14.01 11.93 -3.25
C LYS A 52 15.54 11.87 -3.17
N LYS A 53 16.24 12.88 -3.72
CA LYS A 53 17.70 12.94 -3.69
C LYS A 53 18.26 13.00 -2.26
N VAL A 54 17.66 13.82 -1.41
CA VAL A 54 18.06 13.94 0.00
C VAL A 54 17.82 12.63 0.76
N CYS A 55 16.70 11.97 0.52
CA CYS A 55 16.42 10.69 1.13
C CYS A 55 17.37 9.58 0.64
N ASP A 56 17.72 9.56 -0.64
CA ASP A 56 18.71 8.63 -1.20
C ASP A 56 20.09 8.80 -0.52
N GLU A 57 20.50 10.05 -0.26
CA GLU A 57 21.75 10.33 0.46
C GLU A 57 21.69 9.88 1.93
N ILE A 58 20.58 10.17 2.61
CA ILE A 58 20.44 9.93 4.05
C ILE A 58 20.13 8.46 4.36
N PHE A 59 19.17 7.86 3.69
CA PHE A 59 18.71 6.49 3.96
C PHE A 59 19.46 5.45 3.13
N GLY A 60 20.04 5.84 1.99
CA GLY A 60 20.61 4.98 0.96
C GLY A 60 19.58 4.67 -0.14
N GLU A 61 19.98 4.81 -1.40
CA GLU A 61 19.12 4.54 -2.57
C GLU A 61 18.55 3.12 -2.55
N GLN A 62 19.33 2.13 -2.10
CA GLN A 62 18.92 0.74 -1.98
C GLN A 62 17.80 0.50 -0.96
N ASN A 63 17.58 1.44 -0.04
CA ASN A 63 16.53 1.37 0.97
C ASN A 63 15.25 2.11 0.56
N PHE A 64 15.21 2.64 -0.66
CA PHE A 64 13.99 3.15 -1.25
C PHE A 64 13.03 2.00 -1.54
N LEU A 65 11.83 2.05 -0.99
CA LEU A 65 10.82 1.03 -1.21
C LEU A 65 9.96 1.38 -2.43
N PHE A 66 9.27 2.51 -2.39
CA PHE A 66 8.45 3.01 -3.50
C PHE A 66 7.95 4.45 -3.26
N ASP A 67 7.36 5.00 -4.31
CA ASP A 67 6.58 6.24 -4.27
C ASP A 67 5.08 5.87 -4.34
N LEU A 68 4.34 6.20 -3.29
CA LEU A 68 2.89 6.00 -3.22
C LEU A 68 2.19 7.21 -3.84
N VAL A 69 1.32 6.96 -4.80
CA VAL A 69 0.50 8.00 -5.42
C VAL A 69 -0.78 8.19 -4.61
N ARG A 70 -0.95 9.38 -4.00
CA ARG A 70 -2.16 9.75 -3.27
C ARG A 70 -3.02 10.71 -4.08
N LYS A 71 -4.25 10.31 -4.35
CA LYS A 71 -5.24 11.19 -4.98
C LYS A 71 -5.65 12.30 -4.01
N THR A 72 -5.57 13.56 -4.46
CA THR A 72 -5.88 14.75 -3.63
C THR A 72 -7.22 15.37 -3.96
N LYS A 73 -7.64 15.29 -5.24
CA LYS A 73 -8.88 15.86 -5.75
C LYS A 73 -9.38 15.08 -6.97
N SER A 74 -10.68 15.20 -7.29
CA SER A 74 -11.29 14.59 -8.47
C SER A 74 -11.76 15.61 -9.53
N LYS A 75 -11.95 16.89 -9.15
CA LYS A 75 -12.40 17.90 -10.08
C LYS A 75 -11.26 18.35 -11.01
N THR A 76 -11.58 18.46 -12.29
CA THR A 76 -10.77 19.17 -13.27
C THR A 76 -11.20 20.63 -13.29
N ASN A 77 -10.24 21.54 -13.20
CA ASN A 77 -10.49 22.97 -13.40
C ASN A 77 -9.92 23.35 -14.78
N ASP A 78 -10.37 24.47 -15.33
CA ASP A 78 -9.79 25.03 -16.54
C ASP A 78 -8.37 25.52 -16.23
N ALA A 79 -7.40 24.63 -16.39
CA ALA A 79 -5.99 24.95 -16.20
C ALA A 79 -5.44 25.57 -17.49
N LYS A 80 -4.68 26.66 -17.37
CA LYS A 80 -4.03 27.32 -18.51
C LYS A 80 -3.16 26.37 -19.34
N THR A 81 -2.58 25.37 -18.72
CA THR A 81 -1.72 24.35 -19.34
C THR A 81 -2.50 23.15 -19.87
N GLY A 82 -3.83 23.06 -19.67
CA GLY A 82 -4.63 21.90 -20.01
C GLY A 82 -4.40 20.67 -19.11
N ILE A 83 -3.55 20.78 -18.08
CA ILE A 83 -3.22 19.68 -17.16
C ILE A 83 -3.66 20.04 -15.75
N ASN A 84 -4.34 19.12 -15.09
CA ASN A 84 -4.74 19.24 -13.69
C ASN A 84 -3.95 18.25 -12.84
N MET A 85 -3.08 18.74 -11.97
CA MET A 85 -2.44 17.91 -10.96
C MET A 85 -3.49 17.45 -9.95
N GLN A 86 -3.68 16.14 -9.82
CA GLN A 86 -4.72 15.53 -8.96
C GLN A 86 -4.14 14.60 -7.90
N HIS A 87 -2.82 14.54 -7.78
CA HIS A 87 -2.15 13.67 -6.84
C HIS A 87 -0.98 14.36 -6.16
N GLU A 88 -0.53 13.76 -5.10
CA GLU A 88 0.72 14.02 -4.39
C GLU A 88 1.47 12.70 -4.22
N SER A 89 2.76 12.78 -3.97
CA SER A 89 3.62 11.64 -3.67
C SER A 89 3.70 11.38 -2.17
N CYS A 90 3.93 10.10 -1.81
CA CYS A 90 4.40 9.73 -0.49
C CYS A 90 5.59 8.78 -0.65
N LEU A 91 6.79 9.32 -0.45
CA LEU A 91 8.03 8.54 -0.55
C LEU A 91 8.17 7.62 0.66
N VAL A 92 8.53 6.37 0.42
CA VAL A 92 8.71 5.37 1.46
C VAL A 92 10.12 4.80 1.43
N TYR A 93 10.80 4.91 2.56
CA TYR A 93 12.13 4.36 2.79
C TYR A 93 12.15 3.44 3.99
N ALA A 94 12.96 2.41 3.92
CA ALA A 94 13.30 1.59 5.07
C ALA A 94 14.58 2.09 5.75
N LYS A 95 14.78 1.75 7.02
CA LYS A 95 16.12 1.80 7.65
C LYS A 95 17.06 0.78 7.02
N SER A 96 16.54 -0.45 6.84
CA SER A 96 17.19 -1.56 6.13
C SER A 96 16.12 -2.31 5.32
N ILE A 97 16.29 -2.39 4.01
CA ILE A 97 15.33 -3.08 3.13
C ILE A 97 15.21 -4.57 3.44
N ASN A 98 16.27 -5.18 3.98
CA ASN A 98 16.30 -6.60 4.30
C ASN A 98 15.48 -6.94 5.56
N GLU A 99 15.26 -5.97 6.44
CA GLU A 99 14.54 -6.15 7.71
C GLU A 99 13.11 -5.59 7.65
N ALA A 100 12.85 -4.66 6.72
CA ALA A 100 11.57 -3.98 6.63
C ALA A 100 10.44 -4.87 6.09
N SER A 101 9.25 -4.73 6.66
CA SER A 101 8.04 -5.40 6.21
C SER A 101 6.86 -4.44 6.20
N LEU A 102 6.18 -4.31 5.04
CA LEU A 102 4.98 -3.49 4.86
C LEU A 102 3.76 -4.39 4.66
N LEU A 103 3.48 -5.20 5.66
CA LEU A 103 2.34 -6.11 5.67
C LEU A 103 1.24 -5.52 6.56
N GLY A 104 0.15 -5.08 5.93
CA GLY A 104 -0.99 -4.45 6.57
C GLY A 104 -1.93 -5.40 7.31
N GLY A 105 -3.22 -5.07 7.28
CA GLY A 105 -4.28 -5.86 7.87
C GLY A 105 -4.36 -7.31 7.35
N GLU A 106 -5.29 -8.07 7.89
CA GLU A 106 -5.54 -9.44 7.41
C GLU A 106 -6.32 -9.41 6.10
N LYS A 107 -5.93 -10.27 5.16
CA LYS A 107 -6.66 -10.48 3.90
C LYS A 107 -8.06 -11.00 4.20
N ASP A 108 -9.03 -10.54 3.42
CA ASP A 108 -10.33 -11.19 3.38
C ASP A 108 -10.21 -12.60 2.80
N LEU A 109 -10.35 -13.58 3.66
CA LEU A 109 -10.31 -15.00 3.34
C LEU A 109 -11.71 -15.64 3.32
N SER A 110 -12.78 -14.88 3.43
CA SER A 110 -14.17 -15.37 3.43
C SER A 110 -14.55 -16.14 2.16
N GLY A 111 -13.88 -15.85 1.04
CA GLY A 111 -14.05 -16.58 -0.23
C GLY A 111 -13.39 -17.96 -0.28
N TYR A 112 -12.67 -18.39 0.77
CA TYR A 112 -12.07 -19.71 0.85
C TYR A 112 -12.99 -20.66 1.64
N SER A 113 -13.27 -21.82 1.06
CA SER A 113 -14.08 -22.88 1.68
C SER A 113 -13.65 -24.24 1.12
N ASN A 114 -14.09 -25.32 1.75
CA ASN A 114 -13.79 -26.68 1.30
C ASN A 114 -15.09 -27.47 1.04
N PRO A 115 -15.85 -27.13 -0.04
CA PRO A 115 -17.16 -27.71 -0.30
C PRO A 115 -17.09 -29.18 -0.79
N ASP A 116 -15.94 -29.62 -1.28
CA ASP A 116 -15.71 -30.95 -1.85
C ASP A 116 -14.83 -31.86 -0.96
N ASN A 117 -14.59 -31.45 0.29
CA ASN A 117 -13.72 -32.16 1.24
C ASN A 117 -12.32 -32.45 0.66
N ASP A 118 -11.76 -31.48 -0.08
CA ASP A 118 -10.43 -31.58 -0.64
C ASP A 118 -9.38 -31.78 0.47
N PRO A 119 -8.49 -32.78 0.35
CA PRO A 119 -7.47 -33.05 1.37
C PRO A 119 -6.47 -31.89 1.55
N ASN A 120 -6.36 -30.99 0.59
CA ASN A 120 -5.54 -29.79 0.67
C ASN A 120 -6.19 -28.66 1.48
N GLY A 121 -7.45 -28.82 1.93
CA GLY A 121 -8.17 -27.86 2.74
C GLY A 121 -8.90 -26.79 1.93
N ASP A 122 -9.15 -25.64 2.57
CA ASP A 122 -9.92 -24.53 1.99
C ASP A 122 -9.29 -23.99 0.71
N TRP A 123 -10.12 -23.75 -0.30
CA TRP A 123 -9.72 -23.20 -1.60
C TRP A 123 -10.75 -22.23 -2.15
N LYS A 124 -10.35 -21.43 -3.12
CA LYS A 124 -11.24 -20.63 -3.96
C LYS A 124 -10.95 -20.85 -5.43
N SER A 125 -11.99 -20.77 -6.27
CA SER A 125 -11.82 -20.79 -7.73
C SER A 125 -11.07 -19.54 -8.19
N SER A 126 -10.13 -19.74 -9.10
CA SER A 126 -9.30 -18.66 -9.66
C SER A 126 -9.23 -18.80 -11.18
N ASP A 127 -8.92 -17.70 -11.87
CA ASP A 127 -8.64 -17.72 -13.30
C ASP A 127 -7.32 -18.44 -13.56
N PRO A 128 -7.30 -19.53 -14.34
CA PRO A 128 -6.09 -20.28 -14.68
C PRO A 128 -5.25 -19.60 -15.76
N SER A 129 -5.58 -18.39 -16.21
CA SER A 129 -4.93 -17.74 -17.34
C SER A 129 -4.45 -16.33 -17.05
N ALA A 130 -3.39 -15.91 -17.72
CA ALA A 130 -2.83 -14.55 -17.64
C ALA A 130 -2.50 -14.01 -19.04
N LYS A 131 -2.35 -12.67 -19.14
CA LYS A 131 -1.89 -12.01 -20.38
C LYS A 131 -0.39 -12.27 -20.65
N SER A 132 0.39 -12.48 -19.60
CA SER A 132 1.80 -12.87 -19.70
C SER A 132 1.94 -14.35 -19.99
N GLY A 133 2.81 -14.72 -20.92
CA GLY A 133 3.06 -16.10 -21.35
C GLY A 133 3.50 -16.18 -22.79
N SER A 134 3.63 -17.41 -23.31
CA SER A 134 3.99 -17.65 -24.72
C SER A 134 3.04 -18.64 -25.37
N MET A 135 2.90 -18.53 -26.69
CA MET A 135 2.12 -19.49 -27.51
C MET A 135 2.66 -20.90 -27.39
N GLU A 136 3.96 -21.04 -27.28
CA GLU A 136 4.64 -22.35 -27.30
C GLU A 136 4.33 -23.12 -25.99
N THR A 137 4.38 -22.47 -24.84
CA THR A 137 4.30 -23.15 -23.55
C THR A 137 2.95 -23.01 -22.86
N GLY A 138 2.25 -21.91 -23.09
CA GLY A 138 1.03 -21.54 -22.35
C GLY A 138 -0.27 -21.61 -23.16
N TYR A 139 -0.23 -21.83 -24.47
CA TYR A 139 -1.43 -21.94 -25.31
C TYR A 139 -1.58 -23.35 -25.87
N PHE A 140 -2.38 -24.17 -25.18
CA PHE A 140 -2.64 -25.55 -25.58
C PHE A 140 -4.01 -26.00 -25.04
N PRO A 141 -4.58 -27.07 -25.69
CA PRO A 141 -5.86 -27.63 -25.21
C PRO A 141 -5.71 -28.38 -23.90
N VAL A 142 -6.69 -28.17 -23.01
CA VAL A 142 -6.90 -28.97 -21.82
C VAL A 142 -8.19 -29.76 -22.00
N LYS A 143 -8.07 -31.09 -22.14
CA LYS A 143 -9.21 -32.00 -22.33
C LYS A 143 -9.70 -32.53 -21.00
N ASN A 144 -10.99 -32.35 -20.72
CA ASN A 144 -11.65 -32.96 -19.60
C ASN A 144 -11.80 -34.48 -19.83
N PRO A 145 -11.28 -35.35 -18.96
CA PRO A 145 -11.33 -36.79 -19.16
C PRO A 145 -12.73 -37.40 -18.97
N TYR A 146 -13.65 -36.73 -18.27
CA TYR A 146 -15.00 -37.21 -18.00
C TYR A 146 -15.99 -36.81 -19.09
N THR A 147 -15.93 -35.60 -19.58
CA THR A 147 -16.90 -35.04 -20.51
C THR A 147 -16.37 -34.90 -21.94
N GLY A 148 -15.07 -35.07 -22.12
CA GLY A 148 -14.42 -34.89 -23.42
C GLY A 148 -14.28 -33.43 -23.85
N LYS A 149 -14.78 -32.46 -23.07
CA LYS A 149 -14.66 -31.03 -23.39
C LYS A 149 -13.20 -30.60 -23.49
N ILE A 150 -12.92 -29.78 -24.47
CA ILE A 150 -11.61 -29.19 -24.70
C ILE A 150 -11.70 -27.70 -24.41
N ASP A 151 -10.88 -27.23 -23.48
CA ASP A 151 -10.75 -25.83 -23.13
C ASP A 151 -9.41 -25.26 -23.62
N TYR A 152 -9.45 -24.03 -24.11
CA TYR A 152 -8.27 -23.22 -24.46
C TYR A 152 -8.23 -21.97 -23.56
N PRO A 153 -7.06 -21.35 -23.38
CA PRO A 153 -7.02 -20.01 -22.80
C PRO A 153 -7.87 -19.04 -23.63
N PRO A 154 -8.49 -18.04 -23.03
CA PRO A 154 -9.15 -16.96 -23.77
C PRO A 154 -8.17 -16.30 -24.77
N GLN A 155 -8.68 -15.71 -25.83
CA GLN A 155 -7.87 -15.02 -26.83
C GLN A 155 -6.95 -13.98 -26.16
N GLY A 156 -5.66 -14.00 -26.54
CA GLY A 156 -4.64 -13.11 -25.96
C GLY A 156 -4.21 -13.46 -24.54
N ARG A 157 -4.57 -14.66 -24.04
CA ARG A 157 -4.16 -15.15 -22.71
C ARG A 157 -3.50 -16.53 -22.84
N PHE A 158 -2.80 -16.91 -21.79
CA PHE A 158 -2.04 -18.15 -21.69
C PHE A 158 -2.36 -18.81 -20.36
N TRP A 159 -2.30 -20.16 -20.28
CA TRP A 159 -2.42 -20.85 -19.02
C TRP A 159 -1.30 -20.45 -18.05
N LEU A 160 -1.59 -20.41 -16.77
CA LEU A 160 -0.61 -20.23 -15.67
C LEU A 160 0.28 -21.46 -15.46
N PHE A 161 0.06 -22.50 -16.23
CA PHE A 161 0.82 -23.76 -16.23
C PHE A 161 1.17 -24.14 -17.67
N SER A 162 2.22 -24.94 -17.84
CA SER A 162 2.69 -25.42 -19.15
C SER A 162 2.26 -26.85 -19.40
N LYS A 163 2.43 -27.33 -20.64
CA LYS A 163 2.24 -28.75 -20.99
C LYS A 163 3.06 -29.69 -20.09
N ASN A 164 4.25 -29.25 -19.66
CA ASN A 164 5.15 -30.06 -18.84
C ASN A 164 4.78 -30.03 -17.36
N THR A 165 4.02 -29.02 -16.91
CA THR A 165 3.66 -28.84 -15.49
C THR A 165 2.20 -29.16 -15.20
N ILE A 166 1.33 -29.29 -16.19
CA ILE A 166 -0.10 -29.53 -15.98
C ILE A 166 -0.36 -30.78 -15.13
N GLN A 167 0.40 -31.86 -15.35
CA GLN A 167 0.21 -33.08 -14.57
C GLN A 167 0.45 -32.85 -13.07
N LYS A 168 1.47 -32.06 -12.70
CA LYS A 168 1.74 -31.69 -11.32
C LYS A 168 0.57 -30.92 -10.69
N HIS A 169 -0.07 -30.04 -11.46
CA HIS A 169 -1.26 -29.31 -11.01
C HIS A 169 -2.48 -30.21 -10.82
N ILE A 170 -2.63 -31.24 -11.66
CA ILE A 170 -3.68 -32.26 -11.53
C ILE A 170 -3.43 -33.13 -10.29
N ASP A 171 -2.22 -33.66 -10.15
CA ASP A 171 -1.82 -34.53 -9.04
C ASP A 171 -1.93 -33.81 -7.69
N TYR A 172 -1.61 -32.51 -7.63
CA TYR A 172 -1.75 -31.68 -6.44
C TYR A 172 -3.20 -31.29 -6.16
N GLY A 173 -4.11 -31.39 -7.15
CA GLY A 173 -5.51 -30.99 -7.03
C GLY A 173 -5.79 -29.53 -7.41
N THR A 174 -4.79 -28.73 -7.79
CA THR A 174 -4.97 -27.35 -8.30
C THR A 174 -5.87 -27.31 -9.52
N ILE A 175 -5.77 -28.32 -10.40
CA ILE A 175 -6.67 -28.55 -11.54
C ILE A 175 -7.56 -29.73 -11.19
N THR A 176 -8.86 -29.47 -11.02
CA THR A 176 -9.87 -30.48 -10.75
C THR A 176 -10.88 -30.49 -11.89
N PHE A 177 -11.00 -31.65 -12.61
CA PHE A 177 -11.94 -31.78 -13.71
C PHE A 177 -13.36 -31.95 -13.20
N LYS A 178 -14.31 -31.24 -13.81
CA LYS A 178 -15.74 -31.33 -13.53
C LYS A 178 -16.31 -32.60 -14.17
N LYS A 179 -17.11 -33.36 -13.43
CA LYS A 179 -17.85 -34.49 -14.00
C LYS A 179 -19.03 -34.02 -14.83
N GLU A 180 -19.61 -32.89 -14.48
CA GLU A 180 -20.72 -32.23 -15.19
C GLU A 180 -20.43 -30.72 -15.25
N HIS A 181 -20.80 -30.06 -16.34
CA HIS A 181 -20.68 -28.62 -16.52
C HIS A 181 -21.63 -28.15 -17.62
N LYS A 182 -21.97 -26.87 -17.63
CA LYS A 182 -22.71 -26.22 -18.71
C LYS A 182 -21.84 -26.11 -19.97
N PRO A 183 -22.44 -25.96 -21.16
CA PRO A 183 -21.68 -25.86 -22.41
C PRO A 183 -20.69 -24.69 -22.46
N ASP A 184 -21.04 -23.55 -21.83
CA ASP A 184 -20.27 -22.31 -21.74
C ASP A 184 -19.27 -22.27 -20.57
N GLU A 185 -19.40 -23.20 -19.62
CA GLU A 185 -18.48 -23.30 -18.49
C GLU A 185 -17.19 -24.04 -18.88
N ARG A 186 -16.07 -23.67 -18.28
CA ARG A 186 -14.81 -24.42 -18.36
C ARG A 186 -14.99 -25.80 -17.74
N GLY A 187 -14.42 -26.83 -18.38
CA GLY A 187 -14.51 -28.23 -17.95
C GLY A 187 -13.68 -28.57 -16.72
N PHE A 188 -12.94 -27.62 -16.16
CA PHE A 188 -12.17 -27.80 -14.94
C PHE A 188 -12.23 -26.58 -14.04
N ILE A 189 -11.97 -26.79 -12.75
CA ILE A 189 -11.78 -25.75 -11.73
C ILE A 189 -10.27 -25.57 -11.52
N TYR A 190 -9.81 -24.31 -11.44
CA TYR A 190 -8.46 -23.99 -11.01
C TYR A 190 -8.53 -23.50 -9.56
N LYS A 191 -8.08 -24.35 -8.62
CA LYS A 191 -8.14 -24.11 -7.19
C LYS A 191 -6.91 -23.32 -6.73
N ARG A 192 -7.13 -22.29 -5.93
CA ARG A 192 -6.10 -21.61 -5.16
C ARG A 192 -6.31 -21.95 -3.70
N TYR A 193 -5.41 -22.73 -3.11
CA TYR A 193 -5.54 -23.19 -1.73
C TYR A 193 -5.13 -22.08 -0.74
N LYS A 194 -5.86 -22.01 0.38
CA LYS A 194 -5.57 -21.08 1.47
C LYS A 194 -4.19 -21.35 2.09
N LYS A 195 -3.83 -22.64 2.23
CA LYS A 195 -2.54 -23.06 2.79
C LYS A 195 -1.32 -22.63 1.94
N ASP A 196 -1.51 -22.37 0.63
CA ASP A 196 -0.43 -21.98 -0.29
C ASP A 196 -0.23 -20.46 -0.34
N LEU A 197 -0.97 -19.71 0.45
CA LEU A 197 -0.77 -18.27 0.55
C LEU A 197 0.57 -17.98 1.24
N LYS A 198 1.42 -17.20 0.60
CA LYS A 198 2.71 -16.77 1.17
C LYS A 198 2.55 -15.93 2.45
N THR A 199 1.45 -15.19 2.54
CA THR A 199 1.07 -14.41 3.70
C THR A 199 -0.45 -14.26 3.75
N ILE A 200 -1.00 -14.26 4.96
CA ILE A 200 -2.41 -13.93 5.23
C ILE A 200 -2.63 -12.42 5.42
N LYS A 201 -1.55 -11.64 5.44
CA LYS A 201 -1.62 -10.18 5.55
C LYS A 201 -1.66 -9.52 4.17
N GLU A 202 -2.29 -8.36 4.10
CA GLU A 202 -2.32 -7.55 2.89
C GLU A 202 -0.95 -6.94 2.60
N THR A 203 -0.64 -6.83 1.31
CA THR A 203 0.53 -6.09 0.82
C THR A 203 0.11 -4.69 0.42
N MET A 204 1.03 -3.72 0.49
CA MET A 204 0.78 -2.36 0.06
C MET A 204 1.12 -2.20 -1.43
N ASP A 205 0.16 -1.69 -2.21
CA ASP A 205 0.37 -1.34 -3.61
C ASP A 205 0.69 0.16 -3.75
N SER A 206 1.52 0.53 -4.73
CA SER A 206 1.88 1.94 -4.97
C SER A 206 0.69 2.86 -5.30
N LEU A 207 -0.43 2.29 -5.73
CA LEU A 207 -1.68 2.99 -6.05
C LEU A 207 -2.78 2.82 -4.99
N ILE A 208 -2.44 2.32 -3.79
CA ILE A 208 -3.44 2.07 -2.72
C ILE A 208 -4.23 3.33 -2.34
N PHE A 209 -3.65 4.52 -2.49
CA PHE A 209 -4.26 5.79 -2.11
C PHE A 209 -4.96 6.53 -3.26
N THR A 210 -5.34 5.85 -4.33
CA THR A 210 -6.03 6.47 -5.47
C THR A 210 -7.56 6.51 -5.35
N ASP A 211 -8.12 5.88 -4.32
CA ASP A 211 -9.54 5.97 -4.02
C ASP A 211 -9.94 7.38 -3.50
N ASN A 212 -11.20 7.74 -3.72
CA ASN A 212 -11.73 9.04 -3.30
C ASN A 212 -11.72 9.26 -1.79
N MET A 213 -11.71 8.20 -1.00
CA MET A 213 -11.66 8.30 0.46
C MET A 213 -10.36 8.96 0.97
N PHE A 214 -9.29 8.94 0.18
CA PHE A 214 -8.00 9.53 0.54
C PHE A 214 -7.82 10.99 0.12
N MET A 215 -8.84 11.60 -0.52
CA MET A 215 -8.76 12.99 -0.97
C MET A 215 -8.78 14.00 0.18
N ASN A 216 -8.17 15.18 -0.06
CA ASN A 216 -8.14 16.29 0.90
C ASN A 216 -9.54 16.75 1.36
N GLN A 217 -10.55 16.62 0.50
CA GLN A 217 -11.93 16.97 0.83
C GLN A 217 -12.46 16.19 2.04
N ASN A 218 -12.10 14.91 2.19
CA ASN A 218 -12.53 14.11 3.33
C ASN A 218 -11.82 14.55 4.61
N ALA A 219 -10.52 14.82 4.54
CA ALA A 219 -9.78 15.40 5.67
C ALA A 219 -10.37 16.74 6.14
N THR A 220 -10.79 17.59 5.21
CA THR A 220 -11.46 18.86 5.56
C THR A 220 -12.81 18.62 6.26
N LYS A 221 -13.60 17.64 5.83
CA LYS A 221 -14.86 17.27 6.50
C LYS A 221 -14.62 16.76 7.91
N GLU A 222 -13.62 15.89 8.10
CA GLU A 222 -13.21 15.38 9.41
C GLU A 222 -12.83 16.53 10.37
N LEU A 223 -12.11 17.56 9.88
CA LEU A 223 -11.76 18.75 10.68
C LEU A 223 -12.97 19.63 10.98
N LEU A 224 -13.93 19.74 10.07
CA LEU A 224 -15.18 20.49 10.31
C LEU A 224 -16.00 19.85 11.43
N GLU A 225 -16.06 18.52 11.51
CA GLU A 225 -16.80 17.79 12.56
C GLU A 225 -16.25 18.05 13.97
N ILE A 226 -14.97 18.46 14.08
CA ILE A 226 -14.32 18.76 15.36
C ILE A 226 -13.98 20.25 15.54
N ASP A 227 -14.54 21.12 14.67
CA ASP A 227 -14.34 22.59 14.70
C ASP A 227 -12.87 23.03 14.63
N MET A 228 -12.08 22.34 13.79
CA MET A 228 -10.61 22.56 13.68
C MET A 228 -10.16 22.98 12.27
N VAL A 229 -11.07 23.22 11.34
CA VAL A 229 -10.76 23.47 9.92
C VAL A 229 -9.87 24.71 9.70
N ASP A 230 -10.03 25.74 10.50
CA ASP A 230 -9.29 27.01 10.37
C ASP A 230 -7.82 26.91 10.83
N TYR A 231 -7.45 25.82 11.49
CA TYR A 231 -6.12 25.62 12.05
C TYR A 231 -5.18 24.84 11.10
N PHE A 232 -5.72 24.20 10.07
CA PHE A 232 -4.94 23.34 9.18
C PHE A 232 -5.11 23.72 7.71
N THR A 233 -3.99 23.90 7.05
CA THR A 233 -3.94 24.05 5.59
C THR A 233 -3.50 22.72 5.00
N TYR A 234 -4.29 22.16 4.06
CA TYR A 234 -4.02 20.86 3.39
C TYR A 234 -3.93 19.65 4.34
N PRO A 235 -4.97 19.40 5.16
CA PRO A 235 -4.95 18.29 6.10
C PRO A 235 -4.85 16.94 5.39
N LYS A 236 -4.25 15.96 6.07
CA LYS A 236 -4.26 14.55 5.65
C LYS A 236 -5.41 13.82 6.35
N GLY A 237 -6.18 13.04 5.60
CA GLY A 237 -7.35 12.31 6.13
C GLY A 237 -6.97 11.16 7.05
N VAL A 238 -7.86 10.85 7.96
CA VAL A 238 -7.70 9.76 8.94
C VAL A 238 -7.45 8.42 8.26
N GLU A 239 -8.19 8.08 7.20
CA GLU A 239 -8.03 6.81 6.49
C GLU A 239 -6.65 6.67 5.81
N PHE A 240 -6.07 7.78 5.32
CA PHE A 240 -4.72 7.78 4.78
C PHE A 240 -3.69 7.44 5.88
N LEU A 241 -3.74 8.13 7.02
CA LEU A 241 -2.83 7.89 8.14
C LEU A 241 -3.02 6.49 8.74
N LYS A 242 -4.26 6.05 8.90
CA LYS A 242 -4.60 4.71 9.37
C LYS A 242 -4.00 3.61 8.47
N THR A 243 -4.13 3.74 7.16
CA THR A 243 -3.59 2.78 6.20
C THR A 243 -2.06 2.71 6.28
N ILE A 244 -1.38 3.88 6.37
CA ILE A 244 0.08 3.94 6.57
C ILE A 244 0.48 3.22 7.86
N VAL A 245 -0.21 3.50 8.95
CA VAL A 245 0.08 2.89 10.26
C VAL A 245 -0.11 1.39 10.22
N LEU A 246 -1.24 0.91 9.66
CA LEU A 246 -1.53 -0.52 9.56
C LEU A 246 -0.49 -1.31 8.74
N HIS A 247 0.12 -0.68 7.73
CA HIS A 247 1.12 -1.34 6.90
C HIS A 247 2.55 -1.15 7.40
N GLY A 248 2.84 -0.03 8.04
CA GLY A 248 4.19 0.34 8.48
C GLY A 248 4.51 -0.04 9.93
N SER A 249 3.58 -0.66 10.66
CA SER A 249 3.75 -0.98 12.08
C SER A 249 2.94 -2.19 12.51
N ASP A 250 3.28 -2.75 13.66
CA ASP A 250 2.53 -3.77 14.39
C ASP A 250 2.08 -3.26 15.77
N GLU A 251 1.46 -4.13 16.55
CA GLU A 251 0.92 -3.80 17.88
C GLU A 251 1.98 -3.36 18.91
N ASN A 252 3.25 -3.69 18.69
CA ASN A 252 4.37 -3.36 19.58
C ASN A 252 5.19 -2.18 19.06
N SER A 253 4.82 -1.60 17.92
CA SER A 253 5.57 -0.55 17.27
C SER A 253 5.32 0.81 17.92
N LEU A 254 6.37 1.63 18.01
CA LEU A 254 6.27 3.04 18.35
C LEU A 254 6.23 3.86 17.06
N ILE A 255 5.22 4.73 16.94
CA ILE A 255 5.03 5.62 15.81
C ILE A 255 5.37 7.05 16.22
N LEU A 256 6.12 7.75 15.38
CA LEU A 256 6.46 9.14 15.59
C LEU A 256 6.05 9.99 14.37
N ASP A 257 5.30 11.05 14.61
CA ASP A 257 5.00 12.08 13.63
C ASP A 257 5.90 13.32 13.86
N PHE A 258 6.78 13.60 12.89
CA PHE A 258 7.75 14.68 12.97
C PHE A 258 7.18 16.07 12.70
N PHE A 259 6.20 16.13 11.82
CA PHE A 259 5.64 17.37 11.29
C PHE A 259 4.21 17.56 11.72
N SER A 260 3.82 16.94 12.80
CA SER A 260 2.53 17.16 13.43
C SER A 260 2.39 18.67 13.76
N GLY A 261 1.74 19.39 12.89
CA GLY A 261 1.54 20.85 13.00
C GLY A 261 0.71 21.23 14.20
N PHE A 262 -0.13 20.32 14.68
CA PHE A 262 -0.89 20.41 15.93
C PHE A 262 -1.17 19.00 16.43
N ARG A 263 -0.55 18.61 17.52
CA ARG A 263 -0.76 17.45 18.40
C ARG A 263 -1.87 16.46 17.97
N VAL A 264 -1.74 15.84 16.82
CA VAL A 264 -2.45 14.62 16.51
C VAL A 264 -1.61 13.49 17.11
N ILE A 265 -1.97 13.02 18.28
CA ILE A 265 -1.36 11.82 18.86
C ILE A 265 -2.10 10.65 18.25
N ILE A 266 -1.43 9.89 17.42
CA ILE A 266 -1.93 8.59 16.96
C ILE A 266 -1.74 7.63 18.12
N VAL A 267 -2.81 7.32 18.83
CA VAL A 267 -2.80 6.28 19.86
C VAL A 267 -3.25 4.98 19.19
N ILE A 268 -2.35 4.02 19.07
CA ILE A 268 -2.71 2.66 18.69
C ILE A 268 -2.96 1.90 19.97
N GLU A 269 -4.23 1.64 20.28
CA GLU A 269 -4.59 0.68 21.31
C GLU A 269 -4.53 -0.74 20.71
N ALA A 270 -3.85 -1.64 21.40
CA ALA A 270 -3.51 -3.01 21.02
C ALA A 270 -4.71 -3.97 20.87
N ASN A 271 -5.91 -3.48 20.58
CA ASN A 271 -7.07 -4.31 20.27
C ASN A 271 -7.91 -3.66 19.17
N SER A 272 -7.63 -4.05 17.95
CA SER A 272 -8.49 -4.03 16.74
C SER A 272 -9.00 -2.71 16.16
N TYR A 273 -8.69 -1.51 16.69
CA TYR A 273 -9.07 -0.25 16.05
C TYR A 273 -8.02 0.84 16.24
N VAL A 274 -7.54 1.43 15.16
CA VAL A 274 -6.79 2.70 15.19
C VAL A 274 -7.78 3.80 15.54
N ASN A 275 -7.78 4.26 16.79
CA ASN A 275 -8.52 5.43 17.21
C ASN A 275 -7.61 6.65 17.16
N ILE A 276 -7.80 7.50 16.15
CA ILE A 276 -7.17 8.82 16.11
C ILE A 276 -8.01 9.73 17.01
N LYS A 277 -7.53 9.98 18.22
CA LYS A 277 -8.13 10.96 19.12
C LYS A 277 -7.24 12.19 19.18
N SER A 278 -7.79 13.37 18.88
CA SER A 278 -7.20 14.62 19.30
C SER A 278 -7.31 14.72 20.82
N SER A 279 -6.23 14.47 21.54
CA SER A 279 -6.25 14.59 22.99
C SER A 279 -5.35 15.74 23.47
N ARG A 280 -5.94 16.61 24.29
CA ARG A 280 -5.20 17.51 25.17
C ARG A 280 -4.51 16.65 26.23
N LEU A 281 -3.17 16.67 26.24
CA LEU A 281 -2.29 16.25 27.34
C LEU A 281 -2.34 14.77 27.76
N LEU A 282 -1.29 14.03 27.41
CA LEU A 282 -0.86 12.86 28.19
C LEU A 282 0.59 13.02 28.64
N PRO A 283 0.87 12.91 29.93
CA PRO A 283 2.22 12.83 30.45
C PRO A 283 2.69 11.36 30.53
N LYS A 284 3.96 11.15 30.18
CA LYS A 284 4.77 9.95 30.39
C LYS A 284 4.67 8.86 29.33
N PHE A 285 5.62 8.90 28.39
CA PHE A 285 5.99 7.74 27.59
C PHE A 285 7.29 7.13 28.14
N LYS A 286 7.29 5.80 28.31
CA LYS A 286 8.52 5.00 28.43
C LYS A 286 9.12 4.84 27.04
N THR A 287 10.44 4.99 26.94
CA THR A 287 11.21 4.72 25.73
C THR A 287 11.02 3.27 25.26
N GLN A 288 10.30 3.09 24.15
CA GLN A 288 10.20 1.84 23.40
C GLN A 288 10.75 2.07 21.99
N LYS A 289 11.13 1.00 21.29
CA LYS A 289 11.67 1.05 19.92
C LYS A 289 10.69 1.74 18.96
N ILE A 290 11.22 2.64 18.12
CA ILE A 290 10.45 3.33 17.08
C ILE A 290 10.51 2.51 15.80
N ASN A 291 9.38 1.99 15.33
CA ASN A 291 9.31 1.10 14.18
C ASN A 291 8.76 1.77 12.91
N SER A 292 8.04 2.89 12.99
CA SER A 292 7.55 3.61 11.80
C SER A 292 7.43 5.12 12.02
N TRP A 293 7.44 5.87 10.90
CA TRP A 293 7.44 7.32 10.88
C TRP A 293 6.55 7.84 9.76
N CYS A 294 5.76 8.86 10.06
CA CYS A 294 4.99 9.61 9.09
C CYS A 294 5.40 11.09 9.13
N ALA A 295 5.82 11.63 7.99
CA ALA A 295 6.05 13.06 7.80
C ALA A 295 5.03 13.59 6.78
N ALA A 296 4.37 14.69 7.10
CA ALA A 296 3.41 15.36 6.23
C ALA A 296 3.94 16.74 5.80
#